data_2ecd805659751e0841ca585a12e093fb
#
_entry.id   2ecd805659751e0841ca585a12e093fb
#
_cell.length_a   1.000
_cell.length_b   1.000
_cell.length_c   1.000
_cell.angle_alpha   90.00
_cell.angle_beta   90.00
_cell.angle_gamma   90.00
#
_symmetry.space_group_name_H-M   'P 1'
#
loop_
_entity.id
_entity.type
_entity.pdbx_description
1 polymer ?
#
loop_
_entity_poly.entity_id
_entity_poly.type
_entity_poly.pdbx_seq_one_letter_code
_entity_poly.pdbx_strand_id
1 'polypeptide(L)' 'MSTFTAVVYKEDDLYVAQCPEIGTASQGETIEEAVINLQEATELYLEEFPMKASFRPIMTTFEVPVHA' A
#
# COMPACT_ATOMS: atom_id res chain seq x y z
N MET A 1 -6.96 -2.29 17.12
CA MET A 1 -6.75 -2.03 15.68
C MET A 1 -5.30 -1.70 15.40
N SER A 2 -4.83 -2.09 14.24
CA SER A 2 -3.47 -1.79 13.82
C SER A 2 -3.52 -0.81 12.65
N THR A 3 -2.51 0.04 12.58
CA THR A 3 -2.41 1.03 11.52
C THR A 3 -1.39 0.57 10.49
N PHE A 4 -1.77 0.59 9.24
CA PHE A 4 -0.90 0.24 8.13
C PHE A 4 -0.73 1.44 7.21
N THR A 5 0.32 1.42 6.44
CA THR A 5 0.63 2.50 5.51
C THR A 5 0.07 2.17 4.13
N ALA A 6 -0.45 3.17 3.45
CA ALA A 6 -0.80 3.07 2.05
C ALA A 6 0.06 4.04 1.25
N VAL A 7 0.78 3.52 0.27
CA VAL A 7 1.52 4.33 -0.68
C VAL A 7 0.71 4.31 -1.97
N VAL A 8 0.32 5.49 -2.44
CA VAL A 8 -0.59 5.61 -3.57
C VAL A 8 0.08 6.38 -4.68
N TYR A 9 -0.06 5.88 -5.89
CA TYR A 9 0.42 6.57 -7.07
C TYR A 9 -0.55 6.36 -8.23
N LYS A 10 -0.50 7.28 -9.18
CA LYS A 10 -1.34 7.21 -10.36
C LYS A 10 -0.64 6.43 -11.45
N GLU A 11 -1.37 5.52 -12.06
CA GLU A 11 -0.87 4.71 -13.17
C GLU A 11 -1.92 4.73 -14.27
N ASP A 12 -1.63 5.46 -15.35
CA ASP A 12 -2.58 5.72 -16.42
C ASP A 12 -3.85 6.37 -15.86
N ASP A 13 -5.00 5.74 -16.03
CA ASP A 13 -6.27 6.29 -15.55
C ASP A 13 -6.67 5.75 -14.18
N LEU A 14 -5.80 4.99 -13.55
CA LEU A 14 -6.10 4.36 -12.27
C LEU A 14 -5.14 4.81 -11.21
N TYR A 15 -5.54 4.61 -9.96
CA TYR A 15 -4.67 4.78 -8.81
C TYR A 15 -4.33 3.42 -8.24
N VAL A 16 -3.08 3.25 -7.88
CA VAL A 16 -2.59 2.01 -7.26
C VAL A 16 -2.20 2.32 -5.83
N ALA A 17 -2.64 1.49 -4.90
CA ALA A 17 -2.29 1.62 -3.49
C ALA A 17 -1.54 0.35 -3.06
N GLN A 18 -0.45 0.56 -2.34
CA GLN A 18 0.39 -0.54 -1.85
C GLN A 18 0.59 -0.40 -0.36
N CYS A 19 0.57 -1.53 0.33
CA CYS A 19 0.83 -1.58 1.76
C CYS A 19 2.22 -2.17 1.96
N PRO A 20 3.23 -1.35 2.29
CA PRO A 20 4.60 -1.85 2.41
C PRO A 20 4.80 -2.83 3.56
N GLU A 21 4.00 -2.72 4.63
CA GLU A 21 4.14 -3.63 5.77
C GLU A 21 3.78 -5.06 5.43
N ILE A 22 2.80 -5.23 4.54
CA ILE A 22 2.24 -6.55 4.24
C ILE A 22 2.64 -7.02 2.85
N GLY A 23 2.77 -6.09 1.90
CA GLY A 23 3.05 -6.41 0.51
C GLY A 23 1.80 -6.53 -0.34
N THR A 24 0.64 -6.17 0.21
CA THR A 24 -0.60 -6.17 -0.56
C THR A 24 -0.67 -4.93 -1.45
N ALA A 25 -1.45 -5.04 -2.52
CA ALA A 25 -1.66 -3.95 -3.45
C ALA A 25 -3.08 -4.03 -4.00
N SER A 26 -3.61 -2.88 -4.38
CA SER A 26 -4.91 -2.80 -4.99
C SER A 26 -4.98 -1.57 -5.89
N GLN A 27 -6.11 -1.37 -6.55
CA GLN A 27 -6.27 -0.24 -7.44
C GLN A 27 -7.70 0.27 -7.39
N GLY A 28 -7.90 1.47 -7.91
CA GLY A 28 -9.21 2.08 -8.00
C GLY A 28 -9.18 3.27 -8.94
N GLU A 29 -10.36 3.79 -9.25
CA GLU A 29 -10.47 4.94 -10.14
C GLU A 29 -10.22 6.26 -9.40
N THR A 30 -10.26 6.23 -8.07
CA THR A 30 -9.92 7.37 -7.22
C THR A 30 -8.95 6.90 -6.15
N ILE A 31 -8.31 7.87 -5.49
CA ILE A 31 -7.40 7.57 -4.38
C ILE A 31 -8.17 6.85 -3.28
N GLU A 32 -9.34 7.36 -2.92
CA GLU A 32 -10.16 6.77 -1.86
C GLU A 32 -10.55 5.34 -2.19
N GLU A 33 -10.94 5.09 -3.43
CA GLU A 33 -11.32 3.75 -3.86
C GLU A 33 -10.15 2.79 -3.80
N ALA A 34 -8.97 3.24 -4.25
CA ALA A 34 -7.76 2.42 -4.20
C ALA A 34 -7.42 2.04 -2.75
N VAL A 35 -7.55 3.00 -1.82
CA VAL A 35 -7.24 2.76 -0.41
C VAL A 35 -8.27 1.82 0.22
N ILE A 36 -9.54 2.00 -0.08
CA ILE A 36 -10.60 1.11 0.43
C ILE A 36 -10.38 -0.31 -0.07
N ASN A 37 -10.06 -0.45 -1.35
CA ASN A 37 -9.78 -1.76 -1.93
C ASN A 37 -8.53 -2.39 -1.32
N LEU A 38 -7.52 -1.57 -1.02
CA LEU A 38 -6.32 -2.05 -0.34
C LEU A 38 -6.65 -2.55 1.06
N GLN A 39 -7.51 -1.83 1.77
CA GLN A 39 -7.94 -2.22 3.11
C GLN A 39 -8.60 -3.60 3.08
N GLU A 40 -9.52 -3.81 2.14
CA GLU A 40 -10.18 -5.09 2.01
C GLU A 40 -9.20 -6.20 1.67
N ALA A 41 -8.30 -5.96 0.72
CA ALA A 41 -7.31 -6.95 0.33
C ALA A 41 -6.38 -7.31 1.50
N THR A 42 -6.00 -6.30 2.28
CA THR A 42 -5.12 -6.50 3.43
C THR A 42 -5.83 -7.27 4.55
N GLU A 43 -7.11 -6.96 4.79
CA GLU A 43 -7.90 -7.70 5.77
C GLU A 43 -8.00 -9.17 5.40
N LEU A 44 -8.29 -9.46 4.14
CA LEU A 44 -8.40 -10.84 3.67
C LEU A 44 -7.06 -11.58 3.79
N TYR A 45 -5.98 -10.90 3.45
CA TYR A 45 -4.65 -11.48 3.58
C TYR A 45 -4.34 -11.84 5.02
N LEU A 46 -4.65 -10.93 5.96
CA LEU A 46 -4.36 -11.14 7.37
C LEU A 46 -5.24 -12.20 8.02
N GLU A 47 -6.41 -12.48 7.46
CA GLU A 47 -7.24 -13.60 7.93
C GLU A 47 -6.56 -14.93 7.63
N GLU A 48 -5.88 -15.03 6.50
CA GLU A 48 -5.15 -16.24 6.10
C GLU A 48 -3.75 -16.30 6.72
N PHE A 49 -3.10 -15.15 6.82
CA PHE A 49 -1.71 -15.06 7.27
C PHE A 49 -1.59 -14.03 8.38
N PRO A 50 -1.97 -14.37 9.61
CA PRO A 50 -1.92 -13.41 10.71
C PRO A 50 -0.49 -12.96 11.01
N MET A 51 -0.33 -11.66 11.21
CA MET A 51 0.96 -11.10 11.63
C MET A 51 1.11 -11.25 13.14
N LYS A 52 2.26 -11.76 13.55
CA LYS A 52 2.55 -11.91 14.98
C LYS A 52 3.49 -10.83 15.49
N ALA A 53 4.29 -10.25 14.61
CA ALA A 53 5.28 -9.28 15.02
C ALA A 53 4.85 -7.89 14.63
N SER A 54 5.20 -6.93 15.49
CA SER A 54 5.00 -5.54 15.15
C SER A 54 6.03 -5.15 14.11
N PHE A 55 5.58 -4.63 13.00
CA PHE A 55 6.44 -4.24 11.90
C PHE A 55 6.16 -2.78 11.57
N ARG A 56 7.19 -1.95 11.66
CA ARG A 56 7.05 -0.52 11.40
C ARG A 56 8.09 -0.06 10.38
N PRO A 57 7.75 -0.11 9.11
CA PRO A 57 8.68 0.37 8.10
C PRO A 57 8.87 1.87 8.22
N ILE A 58 10.07 2.31 7.91
CA ILE A 58 10.38 3.72 7.85
C ILE A 58 10.43 4.09 6.37
N MET A 59 9.67 5.13 6.00
CA MET A 59 9.66 5.59 4.63
C MET A 59 10.49 6.86 4.54
N THR A 60 11.35 6.92 3.52
CA THR A 60 12.16 8.08 3.27
C THR A 60 12.30 8.25 1.77
N THR A 61 12.88 9.35 1.36
CA THR A 61 13.13 9.63 -0.04
C THR A 61 14.63 9.78 -0.26
N PHE A 62 15.05 9.53 -1.49
CA PHE A 62 16.44 9.74 -1.87
C PHE A 62 16.46 10.24 -3.32
N GLU A 63 17.56 10.87 -3.70
CA GLU A 63 17.67 11.45 -5.02
C GLU A 63 18.65 10.67 -5.87
N VAL A 64 18.30 10.52 -7.13
CA VAL A 64 19.15 9.87 -8.11
C VAL A 64 19.22 10.79 -9.33
N PRO A 65 20.42 11.08 -9.84
CA PRO A 65 20.50 11.85 -11.08
C PRO A 65 19.92 11.02 -12.22
N VAL A 66 18.96 11.62 -12.92
CA VAL A 66 18.30 10.97 -14.05
C VAL A 66 18.62 11.76 -15.30
N HIS A 67 19.12 11.07 -16.30
CA HIS A 67 19.43 11.67 -17.60
C HIS A 67 18.27 11.43 -18.54
N ALA A 68 17.66 12.50 -19.02
CA ALA A 68 16.56 12.41 -19.96
C ALA A 68 17.06 12.16 -21.38
#